data_f173210976378c843d64ae0f2114af4d
#
_entry.id   f173210976378c843d64ae0f2114af4d
#
_cell.length_a   1.000
_cell.length_b   1.000
_cell.length_c   1.000
_cell.angle_alpha   90.00
_cell.angle_beta   90.00
_cell.angle_gamma   90.00
#
_symmetry.space_group_name_H-M   'P 1'
#
loop_
_entity.id
_entity.type
_entity.pdbx_description
1 polymer ?
#
loop_
_entity_poly.entity_id
_entity_poly.type
_entity_poly.pdbx_seq_one_letter_code
_entity_poly.pdbx_strand_id
1 'polypeptide(L)'
;MIGDSTMANKSLEGGNQERGWGHVLGGYFSENIRVENHARNGRSSKSFIDEGLWEVVINKVKPGDYVFIQFGHNDEKVDEKRHTDPGSTFDANLRRFVKETRAKGGIPVLFNAIVRRNFRNNKNAVAEDDVRKDLSKGGVSQDGEVLIDTHGKYLDSPRNVAKELDVPFVDMNKITHDLVQRMGPEASKKLFMWIPEGVCAACPKGREDNTHLNVYGARTIAGLTVDAIAKEVPVLGPFIRHYDFVVAKDGSGDFFTIQEAIHAVPDFRKAGRTTILVRKGVYKEKVVIPESKISISLIGEDGAILTNDDFASKKNCFGEEMSTSGSSTCYIYAPDFYAENITFENSAGRVGQAVACFVSGDRAYFKNCRFLGNQDTLYTYGKDSRQFYDHCLYRGYGGFYFWLVYGIV
;
A
#
# COMPACT_ATOMS: atom_id res chain seq x y z
N MET A 1 -13.64 -6.95 -0.58
CA MET A 1 -12.99 -7.49 -1.80
C MET A 1 -12.84 -8.99 -1.65
N ILE A 2 -13.07 -9.77 -2.72
CA ILE A 2 -12.87 -11.22 -2.78
C ILE A 2 -12.03 -11.59 -4.00
N GLY A 3 -11.20 -12.63 -3.87
CA GLY A 3 -10.29 -13.05 -4.94
C GLY A 3 -9.26 -14.07 -4.49
N ASP A 4 -8.27 -14.26 -5.32
CA ASP A 4 -7.18 -15.23 -5.15
C ASP A 4 -5.89 -14.63 -4.56
N SER A 5 -4.77 -15.34 -4.73
CA SER A 5 -3.47 -14.95 -4.17
C SER A 5 -2.90 -13.63 -4.72
N THR A 6 -3.29 -13.23 -5.92
CA THR A 6 -2.79 -11.99 -6.54
C THR A 6 -3.41 -10.74 -5.92
N MET A 7 -4.57 -10.89 -5.26
CA MET A 7 -5.26 -9.84 -4.51
C MET A 7 -5.04 -9.96 -2.99
N ALA A 8 -4.78 -11.15 -2.46
CA ALA A 8 -4.82 -11.46 -1.03
C ALA A 8 -3.78 -10.74 -0.17
N ASN A 9 -4.11 -10.52 1.10
CA ASN A 9 -3.14 -10.14 2.13
C ASN A 9 -2.12 -11.26 2.34
N LYS A 10 -0.88 -10.88 2.63
CA LYS A 10 0.23 -11.83 2.84
C LYS A 10 0.78 -11.73 4.25
N SER A 11 1.32 -12.84 4.76
CA SER A 11 2.11 -12.83 5.99
C SER A 11 3.34 -11.94 5.82
N LEU A 12 3.75 -11.27 6.89
CA LEU A 12 4.94 -10.42 6.95
C LEU A 12 6.15 -11.17 7.55
N GLU A 13 5.95 -12.42 7.97
CA GLU A 13 6.98 -13.23 8.62
C GLU A 13 8.22 -13.39 7.75
N GLY A 14 9.39 -13.36 8.37
CA GLY A 14 10.68 -13.50 7.70
C GLY A 14 11.00 -12.40 6.68
N GLY A 15 10.36 -11.23 6.80
CA GLY A 15 10.54 -10.13 5.85
C GLY A 15 9.94 -10.42 4.48
N ASN A 16 8.88 -11.22 4.42
CA ASN A 16 8.21 -11.56 3.17
C ASN A 16 7.77 -10.33 2.39
N GLN A 17 8.28 -10.20 1.18
CA GLN A 17 7.98 -9.08 0.28
C GLN A 17 6.77 -9.30 -0.63
N GLU A 18 6.18 -10.51 -0.63
CA GLU A 18 4.98 -10.78 -1.43
C GLU A 18 3.79 -9.97 -0.95
N ARG A 19 3.09 -9.30 -1.87
CA ARG A 19 1.82 -8.60 -1.61
C ARG A 19 0.82 -8.89 -2.74
N GLY A 20 -0.45 -9.04 -2.39
CA GLY A 20 -1.51 -8.90 -3.38
C GLY A 20 -1.80 -7.42 -3.62
N TRP A 21 -2.26 -7.05 -4.83
CA TRP A 21 -2.62 -5.66 -5.10
C TRP A 21 -3.75 -5.14 -4.18
N GLY A 22 -4.66 -6.03 -3.75
CA GLY A 22 -5.69 -5.69 -2.78
C GLY A 22 -5.18 -5.44 -1.37
N HIS A 23 -4.01 -5.98 -1.00
CA HIS A 23 -3.38 -5.73 0.30
C HIS A 23 -3.01 -4.25 0.49
N VAL A 24 -2.57 -3.61 -0.57
CA VAL A 24 -2.08 -2.23 -0.55
C VAL A 24 -3.10 -1.20 -1.06
N LEU A 25 -4.25 -1.67 -1.56
CA LEU A 25 -5.27 -0.82 -2.18
C LEU A 25 -5.80 0.27 -1.23
N GLY A 26 -5.93 -0.04 0.06
CA GLY A 26 -6.40 0.91 1.07
C GLY A 26 -5.56 2.19 1.16
N GLY A 27 -4.28 2.14 0.79
CA GLY A 27 -3.39 3.31 0.75
C GLY A 27 -3.68 4.30 -0.40
N TYR A 28 -4.63 3.99 -1.27
CA TYR A 28 -5.08 4.86 -2.37
C TYR A 28 -6.44 5.50 -2.14
N PHE A 29 -7.08 5.23 -1.00
CA PHE A 29 -8.35 5.85 -0.66
C PHE A 29 -8.21 6.80 0.53
N SER A 30 -9.04 7.84 0.55
CA SER A 30 -9.18 8.68 1.73
C SER A 30 -9.81 7.88 2.87
N GLU A 31 -9.66 8.36 4.10
CA GLU A 31 -10.16 7.74 5.34
C GLU A 31 -11.68 7.49 5.36
N ASN A 32 -12.43 8.11 4.44
CA ASN A 32 -13.87 7.87 4.28
C ASN A 32 -14.19 6.52 3.62
N ILE A 33 -13.19 5.84 3.04
CA ILE A 33 -13.33 4.53 2.41
C ILE A 33 -12.54 3.49 3.19
N ARG A 34 -13.24 2.51 3.74
CA ARG A 34 -12.62 1.35 4.38
C ARG A 34 -12.53 0.18 3.41
N VAL A 35 -11.31 -0.27 3.15
CA VAL A 35 -11.05 -1.45 2.31
C VAL A 35 -10.91 -2.69 3.19
N GLU A 36 -11.82 -3.66 3.04
CA GLU A 36 -11.73 -4.99 3.65
C GLU A 36 -11.36 -6.03 2.59
N ASN A 37 -10.19 -6.64 2.73
CA ASN A 37 -9.70 -7.63 1.79
C ASN A 37 -9.86 -9.06 2.34
N HIS A 38 -10.82 -9.79 1.78
CA HIS A 38 -11.14 -11.18 2.10
C HIS A 38 -10.59 -12.18 1.07
N ALA A 39 -9.81 -11.71 0.09
CA ALA A 39 -9.16 -12.59 -0.87
C ALA A 39 -8.25 -13.63 -0.18
N ARG A 40 -8.16 -14.84 -0.74
CA ARG A 40 -7.41 -15.96 -0.14
C ARG A 40 -6.47 -16.63 -1.14
N ASN A 41 -5.25 -16.92 -0.67
CA ASN A 41 -4.25 -17.63 -1.46
C ASN A 41 -4.79 -18.96 -1.97
N GLY A 42 -4.59 -19.24 -3.26
CA GLY A 42 -4.90 -20.53 -3.88
C GLY A 42 -6.39 -20.82 -4.10
N ARG A 43 -7.27 -19.86 -3.87
CA ARG A 43 -8.72 -20.07 -4.06
C ARG A 43 -9.16 -19.67 -5.46
N SER A 44 -9.96 -20.56 -6.07
CA SER A 44 -10.78 -20.27 -7.23
C SER A 44 -12.15 -19.74 -6.79
N SER A 45 -12.98 -19.29 -7.73
CA SER A 45 -14.37 -18.92 -7.45
C SER A 45 -15.14 -20.09 -6.80
N LYS A 46 -14.91 -21.32 -7.30
CA LYS A 46 -15.50 -22.56 -6.78
C LYS A 46 -15.05 -22.83 -5.33
N SER A 47 -13.75 -22.94 -5.09
CA SER A 47 -13.25 -23.25 -3.74
C SER A 47 -13.55 -22.15 -2.73
N PHE A 48 -13.65 -20.89 -3.15
CA PHE A 48 -14.06 -19.79 -2.28
C PHE A 48 -15.53 -19.95 -1.80
N ILE A 49 -16.39 -20.52 -2.65
CA ILE A 49 -17.77 -20.86 -2.31
C ILE A 49 -17.80 -22.14 -1.44
N ASP A 50 -17.17 -23.20 -1.92
CA ASP A 50 -17.27 -24.55 -1.30
C ASP A 50 -16.67 -24.57 0.13
N GLU A 51 -15.70 -23.73 0.43
CA GLU A 51 -15.09 -23.57 1.75
C GLU A 51 -15.86 -22.59 2.69
N GLY A 52 -17.02 -22.08 2.27
CA GLY A 52 -17.83 -21.15 3.06
C GLY A 52 -17.24 -19.74 3.21
N LEU A 53 -16.19 -19.41 2.46
CA LEU A 53 -15.55 -18.09 2.56
C LEU A 53 -16.46 -16.98 2.02
N TRP A 54 -17.26 -17.30 1.01
CA TRP A 54 -18.22 -16.36 0.46
C TRP A 54 -19.33 -16.02 1.47
N GLU A 55 -19.84 -17.00 2.19
CA GLU A 55 -20.86 -16.82 3.22
C GLU A 55 -20.40 -15.87 4.32
N VAL A 56 -19.12 -15.95 4.70
CA VAL A 56 -18.52 -15.02 5.68
C VAL A 56 -18.55 -13.58 5.17
N VAL A 57 -18.26 -13.39 3.88
CA VAL A 57 -18.22 -12.05 3.28
C VAL A 57 -19.62 -11.49 3.09
N ILE A 58 -20.52 -12.25 2.44
CA ILE A 58 -21.85 -11.75 2.09
C ILE A 58 -22.69 -11.41 3.33
N ASN A 59 -22.45 -12.07 4.45
CA ASN A 59 -23.11 -11.75 5.71
C ASN A 59 -22.61 -10.43 6.35
N LYS A 60 -21.49 -9.88 5.91
CA LYS A 60 -20.99 -8.56 6.34
C LYS A 60 -21.43 -7.43 5.43
N VAL A 61 -21.79 -7.72 4.18
CA VAL A 61 -22.17 -6.71 3.20
C VAL A 61 -23.41 -5.96 3.66
N LYS A 62 -23.33 -4.63 3.56
CA LYS A 62 -24.40 -3.68 3.88
C LYS A 62 -24.83 -2.92 2.62
N PRO A 63 -26.02 -2.34 2.61
CA PRO A 63 -26.44 -1.46 1.54
C PRO A 63 -25.44 -0.34 1.29
N GLY A 64 -25.04 -0.15 0.03
CA GLY A 64 -24.03 0.84 -0.39
C GLY A 64 -22.59 0.36 -0.37
N ASP A 65 -22.28 -0.81 0.17
CA ASP A 65 -20.93 -1.39 0.10
C ASP A 65 -20.59 -1.82 -1.33
N TYR A 66 -19.36 -1.56 -1.77
CA TYR A 66 -18.83 -2.06 -3.02
C TYR A 66 -18.15 -3.43 -2.82
N VAL A 67 -18.51 -4.43 -3.63
CA VAL A 67 -17.89 -5.75 -3.60
C VAL A 67 -17.06 -5.95 -4.86
N PHE A 68 -15.74 -5.85 -4.74
CA PHE A 68 -14.77 -6.11 -5.81
C PHE A 68 -14.48 -7.60 -5.92
N ILE A 69 -14.65 -8.20 -7.09
CA ILE A 69 -14.63 -9.63 -7.33
C ILE A 69 -13.61 -9.96 -8.43
N GLN A 70 -12.51 -10.64 -8.07
CA GLN A 70 -11.47 -11.06 -9.01
C GLN A 70 -11.09 -12.52 -8.80
N PHE A 71 -11.35 -13.36 -9.78
CA PHE A 71 -10.93 -14.76 -9.85
C PHE A 71 -10.39 -15.09 -11.25
N GLY A 72 -9.85 -16.30 -11.43
CA GLY A 72 -9.33 -16.81 -12.70
C GLY A 72 -8.08 -17.67 -12.53
N HIS A 73 -7.03 -17.15 -11.84
CA HIS A 73 -5.74 -17.84 -11.67
C HIS A 73 -5.81 -19.27 -11.13
N ASN A 74 -6.81 -19.59 -10.34
CA ASN A 74 -7.00 -20.92 -9.78
C ASN A 74 -8.18 -21.65 -10.40
N ASP A 75 -9.11 -20.97 -11.02
CA ASP A 75 -10.24 -21.53 -11.75
C ASP A 75 -9.77 -22.35 -12.96
N GLU A 76 -8.69 -21.94 -13.60
CA GLU A 76 -8.06 -22.63 -14.72
C GLU A 76 -7.23 -23.86 -14.32
N LYS A 77 -6.99 -24.09 -13.03
CA LYS A 77 -6.25 -25.25 -12.54
C LYS A 77 -7.02 -26.56 -12.82
N VAL A 78 -6.30 -27.61 -13.17
CA VAL A 78 -6.92 -28.90 -13.55
C VAL A 78 -7.44 -29.72 -12.36
N ASP A 79 -7.13 -29.34 -11.11
CA ASP A 79 -7.62 -30.06 -9.94
C ASP A 79 -9.11 -29.77 -9.68
N GLU A 80 -9.89 -30.82 -9.43
CA GLU A 80 -11.35 -30.76 -9.27
C GLU A 80 -11.84 -29.83 -8.15
N LYS A 81 -11.02 -29.57 -7.15
CA LYS A 81 -11.39 -28.69 -6.02
C LYS A 81 -11.44 -27.22 -6.43
N ARG A 82 -10.68 -26.83 -7.47
CA ARG A 82 -10.57 -25.45 -7.92
C ARG A 82 -11.12 -25.22 -9.33
N HIS A 83 -11.07 -26.24 -10.16
CA HIS A 83 -11.42 -26.12 -11.59
C HIS A 83 -12.86 -25.64 -11.79
N THR A 84 -12.99 -24.71 -12.72
CA THR A 84 -14.27 -24.27 -13.29
C THR A 84 -14.09 -24.07 -14.78
N ASP A 85 -15.18 -24.13 -15.55
CA ASP A 85 -15.17 -23.93 -17.00
C ASP A 85 -15.68 -22.55 -17.35
N PRO A 86 -14.93 -21.74 -18.15
CA PRO A 86 -15.39 -20.47 -18.66
C PRO A 86 -16.58 -20.66 -19.60
N GLY A 87 -17.56 -19.76 -19.51
CA GLY A 87 -18.82 -19.87 -20.25
C GLY A 87 -19.88 -20.77 -19.56
N SER A 88 -19.52 -21.49 -18.49
CA SER A 88 -20.44 -22.34 -17.73
C SER A 88 -20.30 -22.18 -16.21
N THR A 89 -19.52 -23.04 -15.55
CA THR A 89 -19.41 -23.08 -14.07
C THR A 89 -18.70 -21.85 -13.51
N PHE A 90 -17.69 -21.31 -14.18
CA PHE A 90 -17.04 -20.07 -13.76
C PHE A 90 -18.03 -18.89 -13.81
N ASP A 91 -18.73 -18.75 -14.93
CA ASP A 91 -19.74 -17.69 -15.12
C ASP A 91 -20.90 -17.83 -14.11
N ALA A 92 -21.31 -19.08 -13.79
CA ALA A 92 -22.35 -19.32 -12.79
C ALA A 92 -21.92 -18.80 -11.40
N ASN A 93 -20.66 -19.03 -10.99
CA ASN A 93 -20.13 -18.53 -9.74
C ASN A 93 -20.08 -16.99 -9.73
N LEU A 94 -19.62 -16.37 -10.81
CA LEU A 94 -19.60 -14.90 -10.94
C LEU A 94 -21.01 -14.32 -10.85
N ARG A 95 -22.01 -14.92 -11.54
CA ARG A 95 -23.41 -14.50 -11.45
C ARG A 95 -23.95 -14.64 -10.02
N ARG A 96 -23.56 -15.70 -9.30
CA ARG A 96 -23.93 -15.90 -7.90
C ARG A 96 -23.40 -14.75 -7.05
N PHE A 97 -22.11 -14.41 -7.11
CA PHE A 97 -21.53 -13.31 -6.36
C PHE A 97 -22.24 -11.98 -6.65
N VAL A 98 -22.52 -11.68 -7.91
CA VAL A 98 -23.23 -10.46 -8.30
C VAL A 98 -24.65 -10.41 -7.74
N LYS A 99 -25.43 -11.48 -7.92
CA LYS A 99 -26.85 -11.52 -7.50
C LYS A 99 -26.98 -11.45 -5.99
N GLU A 100 -26.17 -12.21 -5.25
CA GLU A 100 -26.21 -12.21 -3.79
C GLU A 100 -25.72 -10.87 -3.21
N THR A 101 -24.69 -10.23 -3.81
CA THR A 101 -24.28 -8.87 -3.43
C THR A 101 -25.42 -7.87 -3.58
N ARG A 102 -26.11 -7.87 -4.72
CA ARG A 102 -27.27 -7.00 -4.98
C ARG A 102 -28.42 -7.26 -4.01
N ALA A 103 -28.67 -8.54 -3.70
CA ALA A 103 -29.71 -8.91 -2.72
C ALA A 103 -29.47 -8.33 -1.32
N LYS A 104 -28.21 -8.03 -0.97
CA LYS A 104 -27.82 -7.33 0.26
C LYS A 104 -27.79 -5.80 0.12
N GLY A 105 -28.13 -5.25 -1.04
CA GLY A 105 -28.02 -3.82 -1.35
C GLY A 105 -26.60 -3.34 -1.63
N GLY A 106 -25.65 -4.27 -1.80
CA GLY A 106 -24.27 -3.97 -2.20
C GLY A 106 -24.14 -3.76 -3.71
N ILE A 107 -23.04 -3.17 -4.12
CA ILE A 107 -22.72 -2.83 -5.50
C ILE A 107 -21.55 -3.72 -5.96
N PRO A 108 -21.78 -4.75 -6.81
CA PRO A 108 -20.72 -5.60 -7.31
C PRO A 108 -19.93 -4.91 -8.41
N VAL A 109 -18.62 -5.15 -8.43
CA VAL A 109 -17.70 -4.73 -9.51
C VAL A 109 -16.88 -5.95 -9.90
N LEU A 110 -16.88 -6.32 -11.17
CA LEU A 110 -16.13 -7.47 -11.66
C LEU A 110 -14.77 -7.05 -12.21
N PHE A 111 -13.79 -7.92 -11.98
CA PHE A 111 -12.42 -7.79 -12.47
C PHE A 111 -12.01 -9.12 -13.10
N ASN A 112 -11.25 -9.08 -14.20
CA ASN A 112 -10.54 -10.26 -14.67
C ASN A 112 -9.17 -10.41 -14.00
N ALA A 113 -8.49 -11.54 -14.23
CA ALA A 113 -7.21 -11.86 -13.64
C ALA A 113 -6.09 -10.95 -14.17
N ILE A 114 -5.14 -10.54 -13.31
CA ILE A 114 -3.91 -9.85 -13.74
C ILE A 114 -3.06 -10.76 -14.62
N VAL A 115 -2.23 -10.19 -15.50
CA VAL A 115 -1.33 -10.95 -16.37
C VAL A 115 -0.26 -11.70 -15.56
N ARG A 116 0.14 -12.89 -16.05
CA ARG A 116 1.42 -13.51 -15.65
C ARG A 116 2.54 -13.00 -16.54
N ARG A 117 3.74 -12.88 -15.99
CA ARG A 117 4.93 -12.52 -16.75
C ARG A 117 5.40 -13.74 -17.58
N ASN A 118 4.80 -13.92 -18.76
CA ASN A 118 5.06 -15.04 -19.65
C ASN A 118 5.50 -14.54 -21.03
N PHE A 119 6.78 -14.21 -21.19
CA PHE A 119 7.36 -13.75 -22.45
C PHE A 119 7.75 -14.92 -23.36
N ARG A 120 7.49 -14.77 -24.66
CA ARG A 120 7.77 -15.76 -25.71
C ARG A 120 8.40 -15.09 -26.93
N ASN A 121 9.14 -15.87 -27.71
CA ASN A 121 9.76 -15.41 -28.96
C ASN A 121 8.78 -15.34 -30.14
N ASN A 122 7.69 -16.10 -30.10
CA ASN A 122 6.72 -16.19 -31.18
C ASN A 122 5.41 -15.48 -30.81
N LYS A 123 5.00 -14.51 -31.63
CA LYS A 123 3.74 -13.77 -31.47
C LYS A 123 2.50 -14.66 -31.57
N ASN A 124 2.60 -15.82 -32.25
CA ASN A 124 1.52 -16.77 -32.40
C ASN A 124 1.52 -17.88 -31.34
N ALA A 125 2.43 -17.83 -30.37
CA ALA A 125 2.42 -18.77 -29.26
C ALA A 125 1.16 -18.55 -28.43
N VAL A 126 0.12 -19.32 -28.72
CA VAL A 126 -1.07 -19.40 -27.87
C VAL A 126 -0.68 -20.16 -26.60
N ALA A 127 -1.27 -19.80 -25.47
CA ALA A 127 -1.17 -20.57 -24.25
C ALA A 127 -1.86 -21.93 -24.46
N GLU A 128 -1.10 -22.92 -24.90
CA GLU A 128 -1.57 -24.31 -25.02
C GLU A 128 -1.73 -24.92 -23.62
N ASP A 129 -2.48 -26.05 -23.53
CA ASP A 129 -2.71 -26.76 -22.26
C ASP A 129 -1.44 -27.16 -21.52
N ASP A 130 -0.31 -27.31 -22.23
CA ASP A 130 1.00 -27.59 -21.62
C ASP A 130 1.54 -26.40 -20.81
N VAL A 131 1.27 -25.16 -21.19
CA VAL A 131 1.59 -23.98 -20.40
C VAL A 131 0.79 -23.98 -19.09
N ARG A 132 -0.46 -24.46 -19.10
CA ARG A 132 -1.28 -24.59 -17.89
C ARG A 132 -0.70 -25.63 -16.91
N LYS A 133 -0.10 -26.72 -17.41
CA LYS A 133 0.59 -27.72 -16.58
C LYS A 133 1.85 -27.16 -15.94
N ASP A 134 2.61 -26.34 -16.68
CA ASP A 134 3.81 -25.66 -16.15
C ASP A 134 3.51 -24.53 -15.17
N LEU A 135 2.36 -23.89 -15.25
CA LEU A 135 1.92 -22.88 -14.27
C LEU A 135 1.81 -23.42 -12.85
N SER A 136 1.62 -24.73 -12.67
CA SER A 136 1.67 -25.39 -11.36
C SER A 136 3.08 -25.39 -10.73
N LYS A 137 4.12 -25.10 -11.52
CA LYS A 137 5.55 -25.09 -11.13
C LYS A 137 6.16 -23.68 -11.09
N GLY A 138 5.34 -22.62 -11.06
CA GLY A 138 5.84 -21.25 -10.95
C GLY A 138 5.97 -20.49 -12.28
N GLY A 139 5.49 -21.04 -13.38
CA GLY A 139 5.45 -20.39 -14.70
C GLY A 139 6.81 -20.25 -15.36
N VAL A 140 6.94 -20.72 -16.58
CA VAL A 140 8.17 -20.60 -17.37
C VAL A 140 8.14 -19.32 -18.16
N SER A 141 8.93 -18.31 -17.74
CA SER A 141 9.31 -17.24 -18.65
C SER A 141 10.38 -17.78 -19.57
N GLN A 142 10.13 -17.74 -20.86
CA GLN A 142 11.16 -17.95 -21.88
C GLN A 142 11.73 -16.59 -22.28
N ASP A 143 12.95 -16.57 -22.80
CA ASP A 143 13.64 -15.37 -23.29
C ASP A 143 12.97 -14.88 -24.59
N GLY A 144 11.80 -14.27 -24.47
CA GLY A 144 11.01 -13.71 -25.56
C GLY A 144 10.62 -12.26 -25.31
N GLU A 145 10.35 -11.50 -26.35
CA GLU A 145 9.97 -10.09 -26.28
C GLU A 145 8.44 -9.86 -26.24
N VAL A 146 7.65 -10.88 -26.52
CA VAL A 146 6.19 -10.77 -26.61
C VAL A 146 5.56 -11.43 -25.39
N LEU A 147 4.82 -10.64 -24.62
CA LEU A 147 4.04 -11.13 -23.49
C LEU A 147 2.80 -11.83 -24.00
N ILE A 148 2.66 -13.10 -23.64
CA ILE A 148 1.51 -13.94 -24.03
C ILE A 148 0.63 -14.16 -22.82
N ASP A 149 -0.66 -13.83 -22.93
CA ASP A 149 -1.63 -14.15 -21.89
C ASP A 149 -1.80 -15.66 -21.71
N THR A 150 -1.97 -16.09 -20.46
CA THR A 150 -2.08 -17.52 -20.11
C THR A 150 -3.47 -17.90 -19.61
N HIS A 151 -4.41 -16.95 -19.53
CA HIS A 151 -5.75 -17.18 -18.96
C HIS A 151 -6.81 -17.58 -19.98
N GLY A 152 -6.58 -17.25 -21.26
CA GLY A 152 -7.51 -17.59 -22.34
C GLY A 152 -8.94 -17.10 -22.03
N LYS A 153 -9.93 -17.97 -22.23
CA LYS A 153 -11.35 -17.64 -22.07
C LYS A 153 -11.77 -17.22 -20.64
N TYR A 154 -10.93 -17.48 -19.63
CA TYR A 154 -11.21 -17.00 -18.26
C TYR A 154 -11.17 -15.47 -18.15
N LEU A 155 -10.58 -14.76 -19.10
CA LEU A 155 -10.62 -13.31 -19.17
C LEU A 155 -11.96 -12.77 -19.66
N ASP A 156 -12.63 -13.54 -20.50
CA ASP A 156 -13.89 -13.13 -21.12
C ASP A 156 -15.09 -13.30 -20.20
N SER A 157 -15.07 -14.33 -19.35
CA SER A 157 -16.17 -14.65 -18.43
C SER A 157 -16.56 -13.47 -17.53
N PRO A 158 -15.65 -12.78 -16.79
CA PRO A 158 -16.02 -11.63 -15.97
C PRO A 158 -16.60 -10.47 -16.81
N ARG A 159 -16.04 -10.20 -18.00
CA ARG A 159 -16.52 -9.18 -18.94
C ARG A 159 -17.94 -9.49 -19.42
N ASN A 160 -18.17 -10.74 -19.82
CA ASN A 160 -19.46 -11.18 -20.35
C ASN A 160 -20.55 -11.15 -19.28
N VAL A 161 -20.24 -11.64 -18.07
CA VAL A 161 -21.18 -11.61 -16.93
C VAL A 161 -21.46 -10.16 -16.50
N ALA A 162 -20.45 -9.29 -16.52
CA ALA A 162 -20.63 -7.87 -16.21
C ALA A 162 -21.59 -7.20 -17.20
N LYS A 163 -21.40 -7.46 -18.50
CA LYS A 163 -22.31 -6.96 -19.53
C LYS A 163 -23.73 -7.54 -19.42
N GLU A 164 -23.83 -8.85 -19.14
CA GLU A 164 -25.13 -9.54 -18.98
C GLU A 164 -25.94 -8.96 -17.82
N LEU A 165 -25.27 -8.69 -16.71
CA LEU A 165 -25.93 -8.25 -15.46
C LEU A 165 -25.85 -6.74 -15.24
N ASP A 166 -25.34 -5.97 -16.20
CA ASP A 166 -25.16 -4.51 -16.10
C ASP A 166 -24.46 -4.10 -14.81
N VAL A 167 -23.22 -4.59 -14.62
CA VAL A 167 -22.34 -4.24 -13.51
C VAL A 167 -21.03 -3.66 -14.03
N PRO A 168 -20.35 -2.74 -13.29
CA PRO A 168 -19.06 -2.23 -13.68
C PRO A 168 -18.02 -3.36 -13.87
N PHE A 169 -17.17 -3.22 -14.87
CA PHE A 169 -16.08 -4.16 -15.16
C PHE A 169 -14.76 -3.42 -15.33
N VAL A 170 -13.74 -3.86 -14.60
CA VAL A 170 -12.36 -3.37 -14.70
C VAL A 170 -11.49 -4.41 -15.37
N ASP A 171 -10.94 -4.11 -16.54
CA ASP A 171 -10.07 -5.01 -17.29
C ASP A 171 -8.63 -5.01 -16.73
N MET A 172 -8.45 -5.73 -15.63
CA MET A 172 -7.15 -5.83 -14.94
C MET A 172 -6.10 -6.53 -15.79
N ASN A 173 -6.52 -7.49 -16.61
CA ASN A 173 -5.59 -8.17 -17.51
C ASN A 173 -4.99 -7.18 -18.51
N LYS A 174 -5.83 -6.41 -19.21
CA LYS A 174 -5.35 -5.40 -20.16
C LYS A 174 -4.40 -4.39 -19.51
N ILE A 175 -4.76 -3.85 -18.35
CA ILE A 175 -3.97 -2.85 -17.62
C ILE A 175 -2.58 -3.41 -17.27
N THR A 176 -2.55 -4.62 -16.73
CA THR A 176 -1.30 -5.25 -16.29
C THR A 176 -0.49 -5.80 -17.45
N HIS A 177 -1.16 -6.30 -18.53
CA HIS A 177 -0.49 -6.70 -19.75
C HIS A 177 0.23 -5.52 -20.42
N ASP A 178 -0.45 -4.38 -20.58
CA ASP A 178 0.12 -3.19 -21.19
C ASP A 178 1.33 -2.67 -20.40
N LEU A 179 1.27 -2.73 -19.06
CA LEU A 179 2.38 -2.37 -18.18
C LEU A 179 3.57 -3.32 -18.38
N VAL A 180 3.35 -4.63 -18.24
CA VAL A 180 4.41 -5.64 -18.25
C VAL A 180 5.05 -5.74 -19.64
N GLN A 181 4.24 -5.69 -20.72
CA GLN A 181 4.74 -5.68 -22.10
C GLN A 181 5.63 -4.46 -22.37
N ARG A 182 5.18 -3.26 -21.94
CA ARG A 182 5.97 -2.02 -22.10
C ARG A 182 7.29 -2.05 -21.35
N MET A 183 7.32 -2.68 -20.17
CA MET A 183 8.55 -2.83 -19.39
C MET A 183 9.52 -3.85 -20.01
N GLY A 184 9.00 -4.81 -20.73
CA GLY A 184 9.80 -5.90 -21.30
C GLY A 184 10.22 -6.96 -20.28
N PRO A 185 10.91 -8.04 -20.77
CA PRO A 185 11.16 -9.22 -19.96
C PRO A 185 12.05 -8.96 -18.73
N GLU A 186 13.09 -8.15 -18.86
CA GLU A 186 14.02 -7.94 -17.73
C GLU A 186 13.48 -6.92 -16.71
N ALA A 187 13.05 -5.74 -17.16
CA ALA A 187 12.61 -4.70 -16.25
C ALA A 187 11.30 -5.06 -15.51
N SER A 188 10.45 -5.90 -16.08
CA SER A 188 9.21 -6.34 -15.42
C SER A 188 9.43 -7.30 -14.24
N LYS A 189 10.60 -7.96 -14.13
CA LYS A 189 10.96 -8.80 -12.96
C LYS A 189 10.79 -8.02 -11.64
N LYS A 190 11.06 -6.71 -11.64
CA LYS A 190 10.92 -5.86 -10.46
C LYS A 190 9.49 -5.71 -9.92
N LEU A 191 8.47 -6.10 -10.69
CA LEU A 191 7.08 -6.11 -10.22
C LEU A 191 6.72 -7.41 -9.50
N PHE A 192 7.42 -8.49 -9.80
CA PHE A 192 7.10 -9.85 -9.37
C PHE A 192 8.05 -10.34 -8.28
N MET A 193 7.78 -11.53 -7.73
CA MET A 193 8.60 -12.15 -6.70
C MET A 193 9.88 -12.76 -7.30
N TRP A 194 10.73 -11.91 -7.86
CA TRP A 194 12.09 -12.21 -8.30
C TRP A 194 13.07 -11.74 -7.23
N ILE A 195 13.38 -12.63 -6.30
CA ILE A 195 14.20 -12.34 -5.11
C ILE A 195 15.49 -13.15 -5.19
N PRO A 196 16.68 -12.53 -5.17
CA PRO A 196 17.95 -13.24 -5.12
C PRO A 196 18.09 -14.08 -3.85
N GLU A 197 18.94 -15.13 -3.92
CA GLU A 197 19.29 -15.94 -2.76
C GLU A 197 19.91 -15.09 -1.65
N GLY A 198 19.53 -15.37 -0.40
CA GLY A 198 20.07 -14.73 0.79
C GLY A 198 19.49 -13.34 1.11
N VAL A 199 18.65 -12.77 0.25
CA VAL A 199 18.08 -11.41 0.46
C VAL A 199 16.89 -11.40 1.43
N CYS A 200 16.13 -12.49 1.50
CA CYS A 200 14.89 -12.56 2.27
C CYS A 200 14.80 -13.85 3.07
N ALA A 201 14.61 -13.75 4.39
CA ALA A 201 14.49 -14.91 5.26
C ALA A 201 13.26 -15.79 4.95
N ALA A 202 12.18 -15.20 4.41
CA ALA A 202 11.00 -15.94 3.97
C ALA A 202 11.26 -16.79 2.70
N CYS A 203 12.31 -16.47 1.93
CA CYS A 203 12.73 -17.21 0.74
C CYS A 203 14.27 -17.28 0.66
N PRO A 204 14.94 -18.02 1.58
CA PRO A 204 16.41 -18.00 1.71
C PRO A 204 17.15 -18.49 0.46
N LYS A 205 16.54 -19.36 -0.34
CA LYS A 205 17.08 -19.85 -1.62
C LYS A 205 16.73 -18.96 -2.82
N GLY A 206 16.22 -17.75 -2.57
CA GLY A 206 15.68 -16.90 -3.61
C GLY A 206 14.30 -17.37 -4.10
N ARG A 207 13.71 -16.63 -5.05
CA ARG A 207 12.44 -16.97 -5.67
C ARG A 207 12.38 -16.37 -7.06
N GLU A 208 11.93 -17.14 -8.04
CA GLU A 208 11.66 -16.71 -9.40
C GLU A 208 10.19 -17.00 -9.71
N ASP A 209 9.32 -16.02 -9.50
CA ASP A 209 7.88 -16.19 -9.63
C ASP A 209 7.31 -15.13 -10.57
N ASN A 210 6.67 -15.58 -11.62
CA ASN A 210 6.09 -14.75 -12.68
C ASN A 210 4.60 -14.44 -12.46
N THR A 211 4.03 -14.83 -11.32
CA THR A 211 2.61 -14.67 -11.00
C THR A 211 2.39 -13.71 -9.83
N HIS A 212 3.15 -13.89 -8.74
CA HIS A 212 2.93 -13.15 -7.52
C HIS A 212 3.76 -11.86 -7.49
N LEU A 213 3.16 -10.81 -6.97
CA LEU A 213 3.74 -9.46 -6.91
C LEU A 213 4.55 -9.28 -5.63
N ASN A 214 5.62 -8.51 -5.71
CA ASN A 214 6.27 -7.94 -4.55
C ASN A 214 5.59 -6.61 -4.14
N VAL A 215 6.09 -5.95 -3.08
CA VAL A 215 5.54 -4.67 -2.58
C VAL A 215 5.45 -3.63 -3.69
N TYR A 216 6.54 -3.42 -4.44
CA TYR A 216 6.58 -2.44 -5.53
C TYR A 216 5.56 -2.75 -6.64
N GLY A 217 5.48 -4.02 -7.06
CA GLY A 217 4.52 -4.46 -8.07
C GLY A 217 3.07 -4.31 -7.62
N ALA A 218 2.77 -4.70 -6.38
CA ALA A 218 1.43 -4.55 -5.81
C ALA A 218 1.01 -3.08 -5.73
N ARG A 219 1.90 -2.19 -5.28
CA ARG A 219 1.66 -0.74 -5.24
C ARG A 219 1.45 -0.17 -6.64
N THR A 220 2.30 -0.53 -7.60
CA THR A 220 2.17 -0.06 -8.99
C THR A 220 0.85 -0.48 -9.61
N ILE A 221 0.47 -1.76 -9.46
CA ILE A 221 -0.78 -2.29 -10.01
C ILE A 221 -1.99 -1.71 -9.29
N ALA A 222 -1.96 -1.57 -7.96
CA ALA A 222 -3.05 -0.95 -7.21
C ALA A 222 -3.29 0.51 -7.65
N GLY A 223 -2.22 1.29 -7.91
CA GLY A 223 -2.33 2.65 -8.43
C GLY A 223 -3.05 2.71 -9.78
N LEU A 224 -2.67 1.84 -10.73
CA LEU A 224 -3.35 1.74 -12.02
C LEU A 224 -4.81 1.25 -11.88
N THR A 225 -5.05 0.37 -10.90
CA THR A 225 -6.38 -0.17 -10.63
C THR A 225 -7.33 0.91 -10.15
N VAL A 226 -6.91 1.79 -9.20
CA VAL A 226 -7.79 2.86 -8.71
C VAL A 226 -8.11 3.89 -9.80
N ASP A 227 -7.18 4.15 -10.73
CA ASP A 227 -7.44 5.00 -11.90
C ASP A 227 -8.49 4.40 -12.84
N ALA A 228 -8.48 3.08 -13.01
CA ALA A 228 -9.50 2.37 -13.76
C ALA A 228 -10.84 2.32 -13.01
N ILE A 229 -10.82 2.10 -11.69
CA ILE A 229 -12.02 2.17 -10.83
C ILE A 229 -12.67 3.55 -10.95
N ALA A 230 -11.89 4.64 -10.95
CA ALA A 230 -12.43 5.99 -11.10
C ALA A 230 -13.20 6.21 -12.41
N LYS A 231 -12.83 5.48 -13.47
CA LYS A 231 -13.49 5.53 -14.78
C LYS A 231 -14.77 4.69 -14.82
N GLU A 232 -14.69 3.46 -14.31
CA GLU A 232 -15.80 2.51 -14.34
C GLU A 232 -16.83 2.75 -13.21
N VAL A 233 -16.41 3.36 -12.09
CA VAL A 233 -17.21 3.69 -10.92
C VAL A 233 -16.92 5.15 -10.50
N PRO A 234 -17.39 6.16 -11.28
CA PRO A 234 -17.00 7.56 -11.09
C PRO A 234 -17.29 8.12 -9.70
N VAL A 235 -18.29 7.59 -9.00
CA VAL A 235 -18.64 8.00 -7.63
C VAL A 235 -17.51 7.74 -6.62
N LEU A 236 -16.61 6.81 -6.89
CA LEU A 236 -15.42 6.54 -6.06
C LEU A 236 -14.25 7.49 -6.36
N GLY A 237 -14.25 8.14 -7.52
CA GLY A 237 -13.17 9.04 -7.94
C GLY A 237 -12.78 10.11 -6.92
N PRO A 238 -13.73 10.86 -6.31
CA PRO A 238 -13.43 11.88 -5.31
C PRO A 238 -12.72 11.38 -4.05
N PHE A 239 -12.77 10.07 -3.77
CA PHE A 239 -12.13 9.44 -2.62
C PHE A 239 -10.75 8.87 -2.92
N ILE A 240 -10.32 8.85 -4.18
CA ILE A 240 -9.01 8.33 -4.58
C ILE A 240 -7.93 9.37 -4.28
N ARG A 241 -6.82 8.89 -3.75
CA ARG A 241 -5.62 9.66 -3.42
C ARG A 241 -4.38 8.93 -3.94
N HIS A 242 -3.44 9.70 -4.49
CA HIS A 242 -2.15 9.19 -4.89
C HIS A 242 -1.07 9.79 -3.97
N TYR A 243 -0.30 8.92 -3.36
CA TYR A 243 0.87 9.27 -2.55
C TYR A 243 2.11 8.64 -3.18
N ASP A 244 3.24 9.36 -3.14
CA ASP A 244 4.51 8.82 -3.64
C ASP A 244 4.93 7.59 -2.83
N PHE A 245 4.77 7.66 -1.50
CA PHE A 245 5.04 6.55 -0.58
C PHE A 245 3.92 6.38 0.45
N VAL A 246 3.79 5.15 0.94
CA VAL A 246 2.87 4.81 2.03
C VAL A 246 3.65 4.05 3.12
N VAL A 247 3.54 4.51 4.36
CA VAL A 247 4.08 3.85 5.55
C VAL A 247 2.96 3.15 6.29
N ALA A 248 3.10 1.85 6.55
CA ALA A 248 2.08 1.06 7.24
C ALA A 248 2.67 -0.13 8.00
N LYS A 249 2.32 -0.28 9.28
CA LYS A 249 2.78 -1.37 10.14
C LYS A 249 2.27 -2.75 9.73
N ASP A 250 1.13 -2.81 9.06
CA ASP A 250 0.45 -4.03 8.62
C ASP A 250 0.94 -4.53 7.24
N GLY A 251 1.96 -3.88 6.66
CA GLY A 251 2.50 -4.22 5.35
C GLY A 251 1.65 -3.78 4.16
N SER A 252 0.60 -2.99 4.39
CA SER A 252 -0.22 -2.38 3.33
C SER A 252 0.43 -1.15 2.70
N GLY A 253 1.66 -0.79 3.10
CA GLY A 253 2.46 0.30 2.56
C GLY A 253 3.73 -0.17 1.87
N ASP A 254 4.53 0.80 1.42
CA ASP A 254 5.86 0.60 0.85
C ASP A 254 6.90 0.33 1.94
N PHE A 255 6.72 0.97 3.11
CA PHE A 255 7.65 0.95 4.24
C PHE A 255 6.92 0.65 5.55
N PHE A 256 7.65 0.12 6.52
CA PHE A 256 7.16 -0.14 7.87
C PHE A 256 7.42 1.01 8.84
N THR A 257 8.41 1.85 8.54
CA THR A 257 8.83 2.99 9.36
C THR A 257 8.80 4.29 8.55
N ILE A 258 8.59 5.40 9.25
CA ILE A 258 8.62 6.73 8.63
C ILE A 258 10.04 7.06 8.17
N GLN A 259 11.05 6.66 8.95
CA GLN A 259 12.45 6.92 8.60
C GLN A 259 12.86 6.22 7.30
N GLU A 260 12.41 4.99 7.06
CA GLU A 260 12.66 4.29 5.78
C GLU A 260 12.08 5.07 4.59
N ALA A 261 10.85 5.58 4.71
CA ALA A 261 10.23 6.40 3.67
C ALA A 261 11.00 7.70 3.42
N ILE A 262 11.47 8.38 4.48
CA ILE A 262 12.30 9.58 4.37
C ILE A 262 13.64 9.26 3.66
N HIS A 263 14.28 8.13 3.98
CA HIS A 263 15.52 7.71 3.31
C HIS A 263 15.31 7.45 1.82
N ALA A 264 14.15 6.93 1.42
CA ALA A 264 13.82 6.64 0.03
C ALA A 264 13.58 7.92 -0.82
N VAL A 265 13.27 9.06 -0.18
CA VAL A 265 13.13 10.34 -0.91
C VAL A 265 14.50 10.75 -1.48
N PRO A 266 14.60 11.09 -2.78
CA PRO A 266 15.86 11.60 -3.33
C PRO A 266 16.32 12.89 -2.64
N ASP A 267 17.63 12.98 -2.38
CA ASP A 267 18.23 14.21 -1.88
C ASP A 267 18.22 15.32 -2.95
N PHE A 268 18.09 16.57 -2.51
CA PHE A 268 18.13 17.77 -3.34
C PHE A 268 17.20 17.70 -4.57
N ARG A 269 15.99 17.18 -4.37
CA ARG A 269 14.99 17.08 -5.42
C ARG A 269 14.69 18.46 -6.01
N LYS A 270 14.87 18.61 -7.35
CA LYS A 270 14.81 19.92 -8.01
C LYS A 270 13.39 20.43 -8.25
N ALA A 271 12.41 19.56 -8.32
CA ALA A 271 11.03 19.93 -8.61
C ALA A 271 10.04 18.95 -7.98
N GLY A 272 8.86 19.46 -7.68
CA GLY A 272 7.76 18.72 -7.10
C GLY A 272 7.91 18.50 -5.58
N ARG A 273 6.84 18.06 -4.99
CA ARG A 273 6.72 17.72 -3.57
C ARG A 273 6.60 16.19 -3.43
N THR A 274 7.31 15.60 -2.50
CA THR A 274 7.13 14.18 -2.18
C THR A 274 6.08 14.04 -1.09
N THR A 275 5.05 13.26 -1.36
CA THR A 275 3.94 13.00 -0.44
C THR A 275 4.05 11.60 0.17
N ILE A 276 4.03 11.53 1.49
CA ILE A 276 4.14 10.29 2.26
C ILE A 276 2.89 10.15 3.12
N LEU A 277 2.07 9.13 2.84
CA LEU A 277 0.98 8.75 3.71
C LEU A 277 1.51 7.91 4.87
N VAL A 278 1.20 8.32 6.10
CA VAL A 278 1.44 7.53 7.32
C VAL A 278 0.10 6.95 7.78
N ARG A 279 -0.07 5.65 7.59
CA ARG A 279 -1.30 4.97 7.98
C ARG A 279 -1.44 4.91 9.49
N LYS A 280 -2.67 4.73 9.97
CA LYS A 280 -2.99 4.57 11.39
C LYS A 280 -2.06 3.56 12.06
N GLY A 281 -1.44 3.96 13.17
CA GLY A 281 -0.54 3.10 13.94
C GLY A 281 0.38 3.91 14.86
N VAL A 282 1.05 3.19 15.77
CA VAL A 282 2.06 3.76 16.66
C VAL A 282 3.44 3.42 16.11
N TYR A 283 4.17 4.44 15.68
CA TYR A 283 5.52 4.36 15.11
C TYR A 283 6.52 4.78 16.17
N LYS A 284 7.05 3.78 16.93
CA LYS A 284 8.07 4.04 17.94
C LYS A 284 9.44 4.07 17.29
N GLU A 285 9.85 5.27 16.91
CA GLU A 285 11.12 5.53 16.22
C GLU A 285 11.56 6.99 16.41
N LYS A 286 12.85 7.25 16.26
CA LYS A 286 13.40 8.59 16.15
C LYS A 286 13.53 8.94 14.67
N VAL A 287 12.87 10.00 14.24
CA VAL A 287 12.84 10.41 12.81
C VAL A 287 13.69 11.67 12.62
N VAL A 288 14.56 11.62 11.62
CA VAL A 288 15.35 12.76 11.18
C VAL A 288 15.04 13.05 9.71
N ILE A 289 14.57 14.26 9.44
CA ILE A 289 14.34 14.77 8.08
C ILE A 289 15.44 15.79 7.78
N PRO A 290 16.54 15.37 7.13
CA PRO A 290 17.69 16.23 6.92
C PRO A 290 17.41 17.34 5.90
N GLU A 291 18.24 18.36 5.91
CA GLU A 291 18.12 19.55 5.05
C GLU A 291 18.09 19.22 3.56
N SER A 292 18.74 18.10 3.15
CA SER A 292 18.73 17.63 1.75
C SER A 292 17.37 17.11 1.27
N LYS A 293 16.43 16.80 2.16
CA LYS A 293 15.10 16.23 1.84
C LYS A 293 14.06 17.33 1.62
N ILE A 294 14.22 18.10 0.58
CA ILE A 294 13.43 19.29 0.27
C ILE A 294 11.98 18.94 -0.12
N SER A 295 11.02 19.76 0.33
CA SER A 295 9.61 19.68 -0.08
C SER A 295 8.95 18.32 0.18
N ILE A 296 8.99 17.86 1.44
CA ILE A 296 8.30 16.65 1.90
C ILE A 296 6.95 17.01 2.55
N SER A 297 5.94 16.19 2.28
CA SER A 297 4.68 16.15 3.04
C SER A 297 4.51 14.82 3.76
N LEU A 298 4.28 14.87 5.08
CA LEU A 298 3.80 13.75 5.87
C LEU A 298 2.30 13.92 6.13
N ILE A 299 1.49 13.01 5.61
CA ILE A 299 0.03 13.03 5.76
C ILE A 299 -0.38 11.84 6.61
N GLY A 300 -0.94 12.08 7.80
CA GLY A 300 -1.40 11.02 8.70
C GLY A 300 -2.85 10.62 8.46
N GLU A 301 -3.15 9.32 8.55
CA GLU A 301 -4.50 8.87 8.87
C GLU A 301 -4.81 9.18 10.34
N ASP A 302 -6.08 9.30 10.71
CA ASP A 302 -6.45 9.49 12.11
C ASP A 302 -5.91 8.36 12.99
N GLY A 303 -5.13 8.72 14.01
CA GLY A 303 -4.40 7.78 14.85
C GLY A 303 -3.01 7.39 14.34
N ALA A 304 -2.42 8.14 13.40
CA ALA A 304 -0.99 8.06 13.07
C ALA A 304 -0.16 8.77 14.15
N ILE A 305 0.60 8.01 14.93
CA ILE A 305 1.37 8.50 16.08
C ILE A 305 2.85 8.17 15.89
N LEU A 306 3.69 9.20 15.79
CA LEU A 306 5.14 9.07 15.86
C LEU A 306 5.57 9.35 17.30
N THR A 307 6.19 8.38 17.95
CA THR A 307 6.58 8.46 19.37
C THR A 307 7.98 7.94 19.64
N ASN A 308 8.66 8.49 20.62
CA ASN A 308 9.89 7.98 21.22
C ASN A 308 9.95 8.40 22.70
N ASP A 309 10.93 7.87 23.45
CA ASP A 309 11.05 8.06 24.89
C ASP A 309 12.42 8.62 25.33
N ASP A 310 13.12 9.34 24.46
CA ASP A 310 14.36 10.00 24.81
C ASP A 310 14.10 11.28 25.61
N PHE A 311 15.00 11.56 26.58
CA PHE A 311 14.95 12.76 27.43
C PHE A 311 16.35 13.31 27.72
N ALA A 312 16.46 14.55 28.17
CA ALA A 312 17.72 15.29 28.23
C ALA A 312 18.83 14.59 29.01
N SER A 313 18.53 14.03 30.19
CA SER A 313 19.50 13.33 31.02
C SER A 313 19.67 11.84 30.71
N LYS A 314 18.95 11.31 29.68
CA LYS A 314 19.17 9.96 29.14
C LYS A 314 20.56 9.91 28.50
N LYS A 315 21.31 8.84 28.80
CA LYS A 315 22.64 8.67 28.23
C LYS A 315 22.60 7.98 26.87
N ASN A 316 23.40 8.48 25.94
CA ASN A 316 23.65 7.85 24.65
C ASN A 316 24.60 6.63 24.80
N CYS A 317 24.92 5.95 23.69
CA CYS A 317 25.81 4.78 23.68
C CYS A 317 27.26 5.08 24.10
N PHE A 318 27.66 6.36 24.20
CA PHE A 318 28.97 6.79 24.68
C PHE A 318 28.93 7.22 26.15
N GLY A 319 27.79 7.10 26.84
CA GLY A 319 27.61 7.50 28.24
C GLY A 319 27.39 9.00 28.49
N GLU A 320 27.20 9.79 27.43
CA GLU A 320 26.96 11.23 27.49
C GLU A 320 25.44 11.51 27.54
N GLU A 321 25.06 12.57 28.27
CA GLU A 321 23.66 13.02 28.31
C GLU A 321 23.23 13.56 26.94
N MET A 322 22.01 13.22 26.50
CA MET A 322 21.46 13.64 25.21
C MET A 322 21.23 15.15 25.13
N SER A 323 21.06 15.83 26.26
CA SER A 323 20.58 17.20 26.34
C SER A 323 19.18 17.40 25.76
N THR A 324 18.60 18.59 25.93
CA THR A 324 17.28 18.92 25.36
C THR A 324 17.24 18.69 23.83
N SER A 325 18.25 19.20 23.12
CA SER A 325 18.31 19.09 21.66
C SER A 325 18.45 17.65 21.16
N GLY A 326 19.08 16.76 21.94
CA GLY A 326 19.24 15.34 21.56
C GLY A 326 18.02 14.47 21.89
N SER A 327 17.05 14.97 22.65
CA SER A 327 15.91 14.22 23.16
C SER A 327 14.73 14.11 22.19
N SER A 328 14.76 14.79 21.03
CA SER A 328 13.59 14.90 20.16
C SER A 328 13.21 13.57 19.52
N THR A 329 11.91 13.32 19.44
CA THR A 329 11.33 12.21 18.66
C THR A 329 11.46 12.48 17.16
N CYS A 330 11.14 13.69 16.72
CA CYS A 330 11.23 14.09 15.31
C CYS A 330 12.10 15.33 15.15
N TYR A 331 13.04 15.27 14.20
CA TYR A 331 13.88 16.41 13.81
C TYR A 331 13.55 16.83 12.38
N ILE A 332 13.18 18.08 12.18
CA ILE A 332 12.81 18.64 10.87
C ILE A 332 13.79 19.76 10.53
N TYR A 333 14.83 19.41 9.77
CA TYR A 333 15.81 20.34 9.21
C TYR A 333 15.46 20.75 7.77
N ALA A 334 14.61 19.96 7.11
CA ALA A 334 14.23 20.13 5.71
C ALA A 334 13.43 21.42 5.49
N PRO A 335 13.77 22.22 4.46
CA PRO A 335 12.93 23.33 4.03
C PRO A 335 11.66 22.84 3.30
N ASP A 336 10.62 23.71 3.28
CA ASP A 336 9.33 23.42 2.65
C ASP A 336 8.64 22.16 3.16
N PHE A 337 8.80 21.85 4.44
CA PHE A 337 8.15 20.71 5.09
C PHE A 337 6.67 20.97 5.33
N TYR A 338 5.84 19.94 5.12
CA TYR A 338 4.43 19.95 5.46
C TYR A 338 4.05 18.70 6.27
N ALA A 339 3.26 18.88 7.31
CA ALA A 339 2.64 17.79 8.03
C ALA A 339 1.15 18.03 8.24
N GLU A 340 0.33 17.00 8.09
CA GLU A 340 -1.11 17.06 8.34
C GLU A 340 -1.57 15.80 9.09
N ASN A 341 -2.41 15.98 10.13
CA ASN A 341 -3.02 14.90 10.92
C ASN A 341 -2.01 13.96 11.62
N ILE A 342 -0.77 14.37 11.87
CA ILE A 342 0.23 13.58 12.58
C ILE A 342 0.23 13.93 14.06
N THR A 343 0.30 12.91 14.91
CA THR A 343 0.65 13.09 16.32
C THR A 343 2.15 12.88 16.49
N PHE A 344 2.87 13.93 16.89
CA PHE A 344 4.25 13.89 17.34
C PHE A 344 4.23 13.78 18.88
N GLU A 345 4.78 12.70 19.42
CA GLU A 345 4.74 12.42 20.85
C GLU A 345 6.16 12.15 21.39
N ASN A 346 6.43 12.67 22.58
CA ASN A 346 7.51 12.14 23.41
C ASN A 346 6.89 11.49 24.65
N SER A 347 7.06 10.18 24.78
CA SER A 347 6.45 9.33 25.80
C SER A 347 7.33 9.09 27.02
N ALA A 348 8.44 9.82 27.19
CA ALA A 348 9.37 9.66 28.32
C ALA A 348 8.74 9.96 29.70
N GLY A 349 7.62 10.67 29.75
CA GLY A 349 6.96 11.02 31.01
C GLY A 349 7.51 12.30 31.64
N ARG A 350 7.38 12.42 32.96
CA ARG A 350 7.83 13.59 33.76
C ARG A 350 9.28 13.41 34.22
N VAL A 351 10.22 13.44 33.30
CA VAL A 351 11.65 13.16 33.54
C VAL A 351 12.57 14.35 33.22
N GLY A 352 12.01 15.56 33.05
CA GLY A 352 12.70 16.74 32.58
C GLY A 352 12.40 17.01 31.09
N GLN A 353 13.32 17.71 30.41
CA GLN A 353 13.15 18.09 29.00
C GLN A 353 13.10 16.86 28.12
N ALA A 354 12.04 16.76 27.30
CA ALA A 354 11.76 15.62 26.42
C ALA A 354 10.93 16.10 25.21
N VAL A 355 11.63 16.37 24.12
CA VAL A 355 11.08 17.04 22.93
C VAL A 355 10.31 16.05 22.06
N ALA A 356 9.08 16.37 21.68
CA ALA A 356 8.35 15.58 20.68
C ALA A 356 8.76 15.97 19.25
N CYS A 357 8.94 17.28 18.99
CA CYS A 357 9.32 17.74 17.66
C CYS A 357 10.28 18.93 17.75
N PHE A 358 11.44 18.79 17.09
CA PHE A 358 12.41 19.84 16.87
C PHE A 358 12.30 20.34 15.44
N VAL A 359 12.09 21.63 15.23
CA VAL A 359 11.89 22.23 13.90
C VAL A 359 12.86 23.38 13.70
N SER A 360 13.74 23.25 12.68
CA SER A 360 14.64 24.33 12.24
C SER A 360 14.58 24.60 10.74
N GLY A 361 13.90 23.74 9.97
CA GLY A 361 13.68 23.95 8.54
C GLY A 361 12.84 25.20 8.25
N ASP A 362 13.24 25.97 7.22
CA ASP A 362 12.45 27.13 6.79
C ASP A 362 11.19 26.73 6.03
N ARG A 363 10.11 27.50 6.19
CA ARG A 363 8.78 27.26 5.59
C ARG A 363 8.17 25.92 5.99
N ALA A 364 8.24 25.58 7.27
CA ALA A 364 7.57 24.40 7.82
C ALA A 364 6.11 24.75 8.15
N TYR A 365 5.18 23.90 7.65
CA TYR A 365 3.76 24.06 7.89
C TYR A 365 3.15 22.80 8.50
N PHE A 366 2.46 22.97 9.62
CA PHE A 366 1.76 21.91 10.35
C PHE A 366 0.27 22.21 10.39
N LYS A 367 -0.56 21.27 9.98
CA LYS A 367 -2.01 21.39 9.97
C LYS A 367 -2.67 20.23 10.71
N ASN A 368 -3.59 20.53 11.61
CA ASN A 368 -4.28 19.52 12.45
C ASN A 368 -3.34 18.54 13.16
N CYS A 369 -2.11 18.94 13.42
CA CYS A 369 -1.12 18.10 14.11
C CYS A 369 -1.29 18.17 15.63
N ARG A 370 -0.80 17.14 16.32
CA ARG A 370 -0.75 17.09 17.78
C ARG A 370 0.69 16.97 18.23
N PHE A 371 1.10 17.81 19.18
CA PHE A 371 2.39 17.75 19.83
C PHE A 371 2.17 17.38 21.29
N LEU A 372 2.48 16.12 21.62
CA LEU A 372 2.18 15.53 22.93
C LEU A 372 3.48 15.22 23.68
N GLY A 373 3.55 15.68 24.91
CA GLY A 373 4.72 15.46 25.77
C GLY A 373 4.48 15.97 27.17
N ASN A 374 5.58 16.27 27.85
CA ASN A 374 5.57 16.86 29.19
C ASN A 374 6.33 18.18 29.18
N GLN A 375 7.66 18.18 29.35
CA GLN A 375 8.46 19.40 29.35
C GLN A 375 9.14 19.58 27.97
N ASP A 376 9.07 20.80 27.44
CA ASP A 376 9.70 21.23 26.18
C ASP A 376 9.20 20.46 24.94
N THR A 377 7.89 20.22 24.89
CA THR A 377 7.26 19.35 23.88
C THR A 377 7.54 19.76 22.44
N LEU A 378 7.52 21.06 22.12
CA LEU A 378 7.84 21.60 20.80
C LEU A 378 9.03 22.55 20.90
N TYR A 379 10.09 22.24 20.15
CA TYR A 379 11.30 23.04 20.09
C TYR A 379 11.47 23.67 18.72
N THR A 380 11.07 24.92 18.60
CA THR A 380 11.25 25.72 17.38
C THR A 380 12.62 26.40 17.42
N TYR A 381 13.41 26.24 16.37
CA TYR A 381 14.78 26.72 16.30
C TYR A 381 15.08 27.33 14.92
N GLY A 382 16.11 28.20 14.86
CA GLY A 382 16.61 28.77 13.63
C GLY A 382 16.27 30.25 13.46
N LYS A 383 17.32 31.07 13.25
CA LYS A 383 17.24 32.55 13.20
C LYS A 383 16.29 33.06 12.09
N ASP A 384 16.17 32.34 10.98
CA ASP A 384 15.39 32.75 9.81
C ASP A 384 14.34 31.66 9.43
N SER A 385 14.04 30.72 10.34
CA SER A 385 13.05 29.68 10.11
C SER A 385 11.64 30.22 10.27
N ARG A 386 10.86 30.12 9.18
CA ARG A 386 9.43 30.45 9.17
C ARG A 386 8.64 29.18 9.39
N GLN A 387 7.79 29.17 10.41
CA GLN A 387 7.00 28.03 10.80
C GLN A 387 5.55 28.45 11.01
N PHE A 388 4.61 27.64 10.53
CA PHE A 388 3.18 27.92 10.65
C PHE A 388 2.45 26.69 11.20
N TYR A 389 1.62 26.89 12.22
CA TYR A 389 0.89 25.86 12.94
C TYR A 389 -0.60 26.17 12.91
N ASP A 390 -1.34 25.43 12.08
CA ASP A 390 -2.75 25.62 11.82
C ASP A 390 -3.58 24.53 12.51
N HIS A 391 -4.51 24.91 13.39
CA HIS A 391 -5.37 23.98 14.14
C HIS A 391 -4.60 22.88 14.87
N CYS A 392 -3.41 23.19 15.41
CA CYS A 392 -2.58 22.23 16.10
C CYS A 392 -2.90 22.18 17.61
N LEU A 393 -2.80 20.98 18.18
CA LEU A 393 -2.95 20.75 19.61
C LEU A 393 -1.59 20.58 20.29
N TYR A 394 -1.35 21.31 21.36
CA TYR A 394 -0.17 21.20 22.20
C TYR A 394 -0.55 20.68 23.58
N ARG A 395 0.15 19.66 24.08
CA ARG A 395 0.01 19.18 25.43
C ARG A 395 1.38 18.98 26.07
N GLY A 396 1.68 19.76 27.12
CA GLY A 396 2.91 19.70 27.87
C GLY A 396 2.86 20.72 29.00
N TYR A 397 3.91 20.75 29.87
CA TYR A 397 4.13 21.77 30.87
C TYR A 397 5.58 22.29 30.80
N GLY A 398 5.83 23.56 31.20
CA GLY A 398 7.15 24.18 31.11
C GLY A 398 7.57 24.52 29.69
N GLY A 399 7.96 25.72 29.44
CA GLY A 399 8.60 26.29 28.27
C GLY A 399 8.24 25.77 26.86
N PHE A 400 7.57 26.60 26.10
CA PHE A 400 7.70 26.55 24.64
C PHE A 400 8.95 27.37 24.31
N TYR A 401 10.02 26.74 23.78
CA TYR A 401 11.20 27.49 23.34
C TYR A 401 10.94 28.03 21.93
N PHE A 402 10.49 29.28 21.85
CA PHE A 402 10.51 30.08 20.62
C PHE A 402 11.80 30.88 20.56
N TRP A 403 12.87 30.36 19.98
CA TRP A 403 14.03 31.13 19.62
C TRP A 403 13.86 31.69 18.22
N LEU A 404 13.52 33.00 18.12
CA LEU A 404 13.51 33.81 16.90
C LEU A 404 12.85 33.12 15.68
N VAL A 405 11.57 32.76 15.83
CA VAL A 405 10.74 32.27 14.73
C VAL A 405 9.80 33.41 14.32
N TYR A 406 9.84 33.80 13.06
CA TYR A 406 8.76 34.60 12.47
C TYR A 406 7.57 33.65 12.21
N GLY A 407 6.68 33.53 13.16
CA GLY A 407 5.52 32.65 13.02
C GLY A 407 4.25 33.34 13.45
N ILE A 408 3.20 33.15 12.66
CA ILE A 408 1.81 33.43 13.09
C ILE A 408 1.32 32.11 13.71
N VAL A 409 0.97 32.16 15.00
CA VAL A 409 0.30 31.07 15.74
C VAL A 409 -1.19 31.16 15.46
#